data_004acfde127eff22f9ca04a94758f7e9
#
_entry.id   004acfde127eff22f9ca04a94758f7e9
#
_cell.length_a   1.000
_cell.length_b   1.000
_cell.length_c   1.000
_cell.angle_alpha   90.00
_cell.angle_beta   90.00
_cell.angle_gamma   90.00
#
_symmetry.space_group_name_H-M   'P 1'
#
loop_
_entity.id
_entity.type
_entity.pdbx_description
1 polymer ?
#
loop_
_entity_poly.entity_id
_entity_poly.type
_entity_poly.pdbx_seq_one_letter_code
_entity_poly.pdbx_strand_id
1 'polypeptide(L)' 'NEFELFDCSGRKVKNGSIEFNTINFSQLDAGIYFLNLKGNKKQNNFKIIKQ' A
#
# COMPACT_ATOMS: atom_id res chain seq x y z
N ASN A 1 -9.92 -8.87 -0.33
CA ASN A 1 -8.51 -8.51 -0.45
C ASN A 1 -8.21 -7.26 0.36
N GLU A 2 -7.06 -7.26 0.99
CA GLU A 2 -6.65 -6.18 1.87
C GLU A 2 -5.28 -5.68 1.49
N PHE A 3 -4.97 -4.46 1.90
CA PHE A 3 -3.65 -3.90 1.69
C PHE A 3 -3.14 -3.23 2.96
N GLU A 4 -1.82 -3.15 3.04
CA GLU A 4 -1.11 -2.37 4.05
C GLU A 4 -0.03 -1.57 3.34
N LEU A 5 0.09 -0.31 3.69
CA LEU A 5 1.08 0.58 3.09
C LEU A 5 2.02 1.10 4.17
N PHE A 6 3.32 0.96 3.93
CA PHE A 6 4.36 1.37 4.85
C PHE A 6 5.21 2.45 4.22
N ASP A 7 5.70 3.40 5.05
CA ASP A 7 6.66 4.37 4.57
C ASP A 7 8.07 3.78 4.57
N CYS A 8 9.05 4.56 4.14
CA CYS A 8 10.42 4.05 4.02
C CYS A 8 11.09 3.75 5.36
N SER A 9 10.51 4.21 6.47
CA SER A 9 11.00 3.86 7.81
C SER A 9 10.36 2.58 8.35
N GLY A 10 9.41 2.00 7.60
CA GLY A 10 8.72 0.79 8.02
C GLY A 10 7.46 1.03 8.81
N ARG A 11 7.02 2.27 8.95
CA ARG A 11 5.80 2.59 9.69
C ARG A 11 4.58 2.45 8.78
N LYS A 12 3.53 1.80 9.30
CA LYS A 12 2.30 1.65 8.55
C LYS A 12 1.56 2.99 8.48
N VAL A 13 1.33 3.48 7.28
CA VAL A 13 0.69 4.78 7.06
C VAL A 13 -0.73 4.65 6.54
N LYS A 14 -1.10 3.50 5.99
CA LYS A 14 -2.44 3.27 5.49
C LYS A 14 -2.71 1.78 5.41
N ASN A 15 -3.99 1.41 5.60
CA ASN A 15 -4.42 0.02 5.39
C ASN A 15 -5.91 0.03 5.10
N GLY A 16 -6.41 -1.08 4.58
CA GLY A 16 -7.83 -1.21 4.29
C GLY A 16 -8.12 -2.32 3.32
N SER A 17 -9.35 -2.31 2.81
CA SER A 17 -9.80 -3.27 1.80
C SER A 17 -9.64 -2.65 0.42
N ILE A 18 -9.30 -3.50 -0.56
CA ILE A 18 -9.19 -3.06 -1.94
C ILE A 18 -10.56 -3.16 -2.58
N GLU A 19 -11.07 -2.03 -3.08
CA GLU A 19 -12.35 -1.98 -3.78
C GLU A 19 -12.12 -1.59 -5.23
N PHE A 20 -12.76 -2.30 -6.14
CA PHE A 20 -12.68 -2.03 -7.58
C PHE A 20 -11.24 -2.03 -8.11
N ASN A 21 -10.36 -2.82 -7.48
CA ASN A 21 -8.96 -2.92 -7.86
C ASN A 21 -8.23 -1.57 -7.81
N THR A 22 -8.69 -0.68 -6.93
CA THR A 22 -8.15 0.68 -6.84
C THR A 22 -7.79 1.01 -5.41
N ILE A 23 -6.63 1.64 -5.22
CA ILE A 23 -6.18 2.16 -3.95
C ILE A 23 -5.86 3.64 -4.14
N ASN A 24 -6.41 4.49 -3.29
CA ASN A 24 -6.23 5.94 -3.40
C ASN A 24 -5.04 6.40 -2.56
N PHE A 25 -4.02 6.93 -3.22
CA PHE A 25 -2.82 7.45 -2.56
C PHE A 25 -2.75 8.97 -2.58
N SER A 26 -3.83 9.65 -2.96
CA SER A 26 -3.79 11.10 -3.20
C SER A 26 -3.44 11.92 -1.96
N GLN A 27 -3.68 11.39 -0.77
CA GLN A 27 -3.41 12.13 0.47
C GLN A 27 -2.01 11.90 1.04
N LEU A 28 -1.20 11.11 0.38
CA LEU A 28 0.14 10.81 0.85
C LEU A 28 1.13 11.83 0.33
N ASP A 29 2.11 12.15 1.17
CA ASP A 29 3.22 13.01 0.76
C ASP A 29 4.10 12.29 -0.25
N ALA A 30 4.85 13.06 -1.03
CA ALA A 30 5.81 12.48 -1.95
C ALA A 30 6.85 11.67 -1.19
N GLY A 31 7.24 10.54 -1.75
CA GLY A 31 8.22 9.69 -1.09
C GLY A 31 8.13 8.25 -1.56
N ILE A 32 8.87 7.39 -0.87
CA ILE A 32 8.94 5.96 -1.17
C ILE A 32 8.07 5.22 -0.17
N TYR A 33 7.23 4.32 -0.70
CA TYR A 33 6.33 3.50 0.10
C TYR A 33 6.43 2.04 -0.30
N PHE A 34 6.08 1.16 0.64
CA PHE A 34 6.03 -0.27 0.39
C PHE A 34 4.61 -0.75 0.58
N LEU A 35 4.06 -1.37 -0.45
CA LEU A 35 2.69 -1.86 -0.45
C LEU A 35 2.69 -3.37 -0.28
N ASN A 36 1.90 -3.85 0.66
CA ASN A 36 1.68 -5.27 0.89
C ASN A 36 0.23 -5.58 0.55
N LEU A 37 0.02 -6.44 -0.45
CA LEU A 37 -1.31 -6.90 -0.84
C LEU A 37 -1.56 -8.30 -0.30
N LYS A 38 -2.67 -8.47 0.41
CA LYS A 38 -3.06 -9.75 0.98
C LYS A 38 -4.32 -10.25 0.31
N GLY A 39 -4.24 -11.42 -0.29
CA GLY A 39 -5.39 -12.13 -0.85
C GLY A 39 -5.61 -13.44 -0.13
N ASN A 40 -6.53 -14.25 -0.64
CA ASN A 40 -6.89 -15.52 0.00
C ASN A 40 -5.74 -16.50 0.11
N LYS A 41 -4.84 -16.51 -0.85
CA LYS A 41 -3.74 -17.48 -0.89
C LYS A 41 -2.39 -16.86 -1.27
N LYS A 42 -2.35 -15.57 -1.51
CA LYS A 42 -1.13 -14.91 -1.98
C LYS A 42 -0.89 -13.61 -1.26
N GLN A 43 0.38 -13.32 -1.06
CA GLN A 43 0.84 -12.07 -0.50
C GLN A 43 1.87 -11.48 -1.45
N ASN A 44 1.65 -10.25 -1.89
CA ASN A 44 2.54 -9.57 -2.83
C ASN A 44 3.02 -8.25 -2.23
N ASN A 45 4.29 -7.92 -2.50
CA ASN A 45 4.89 -6.69 -2.01
C ASN A 45 5.36 -5.86 -3.19
N PHE A 46 5.13 -4.56 -3.13
CA PHE A 46 5.50 -3.63 -4.20
C PHE A 46 6.16 -2.40 -3.60
N LYS A 47 7.12 -1.86 -4.32
CA LYS A 47 7.70 -0.57 -3.99
C LYS A 47 7.01 0.49 -4.82
N ILE A 48 6.52 1.55 -4.16
CA ILE A 48 5.79 2.63 -4.79
C ILE A 48 6.56 3.92 -4.58
N ILE A 49 6.74 4.67 -5.64
CA ILE A 49 7.35 6.00 -5.56
C ILE A 49 6.27 7.01 -5.92
N LYS A 50 5.96 7.89 -4.95
CA LYS A 50 4.99 8.95 -5.18
C LYS A 50 5.74 10.26 -5.38
N GLN A 51 5.40 10.92 -6.46
CA GLN A 51 6.01 12.20 -6.82
C GLN A 51 5.14 13.38 -6.42
#